data_4e8653df773e6aa3230237e3826b23de
#
_entry.id   4e8653df773e6aa3230237e3826b23de
#
_cell.length_a   1.000
_cell.length_b   1.000
_cell.length_c   1.000
_cell.angle_alpha   90.00
_cell.angle_beta   90.00
_cell.angle_gamma   90.00
#
_symmetry.space_group_name_H-M   'P 1'
#
loop_
_entity.id
_entity.type
_entity.pdbx_description
1 polymer ?
#
loop_
_entity_poly.entity_id
_entity_poly.type
_entity_poly.pdbx_seq_one_letter_code
_entity_poly.pdbx_strand_id
1 'polypeptide(L)'
;MDIWEDMYNKAKKEYHREDVSPFIVAHHVVAAVESENGKIFTGFCIESASGVMNLCAERVAALNMYINTGKTKIKRLIVFRDNPPHNGGMLCGACREFLMQLDKANKNMEILTDYETRTTIKLSEVLPNWWGNKRYDNN
;
A
#
# COMPACT_ATOMS: atom_id res chain seq x y z
N MET A 1 7.20 -11.62 -17.52
CA MET A 1 7.13 -10.75 -16.32
C MET A 1 5.81 -11.00 -15.62
N ASP A 2 5.85 -11.42 -14.37
CA ASP A 2 4.62 -11.61 -13.61
C ASP A 2 4.14 -10.27 -13.03
N ILE A 3 2.95 -10.26 -12.46
CA ILE A 3 2.37 -9.03 -11.90
C ILE A 3 3.23 -8.44 -10.80
N TRP A 4 3.84 -9.26 -9.96
CA TRP A 4 4.66 -8.77 -8.85
C TRP A 4 5.93 -8.08 -9.33
N GLU A 5 6.57 -8.62 -10.36
CA GLU A 5 7.74 -7.99 -10.97
C GLU A 5 7.38 -6.65 -11.60
N ASP A 6 6.24 -6.60 -12.30
CA ASP A 6 5.75 -5.36 -12.89
C ASP A 6 5.46 -4.30 -11.81
N MET A 7 4.78 -4.70 -10.74
CA MET A 7 4.51 -3.82 -9.61
C MET A 7 5.80 -3.34 -8.93
N TYR A 8 6.74 -4.26 -8.72
CA TYR A 8 8.04 -3.91 -8.14
C TYR A 8 8.78 -2.88 -8.99
N ASN A 9 8.87 -3.14 -10.29
CA ASN A 9 9.59 -2.25 -11.20
C ASN A 9 8.96 -0.85 -11.26
N LYS A 10 7.63 -0.77 -11.28
CA LYS A 10 6.94 0.52 -11.30
C LYS A 10 7.12 1.28 -10.00
N ALA A 11 7.00 0.61 -8.87
CA ALA A 11 7.21 1.25 -7.57
C ALA A 11 8.65 1.72 -7.39
N LYS A 12 9.62 0.92 -7.85
CA LYS A 12 11.04 1.25 -7.72
C LYS A 12 11.41 2.56 -8.41
N LYS A 13 10.73 2.91 -9.50
CA LYS A 13 10.96 4.18 -10.20
C LYS A 13 10.65 5.39 -9.31
N GLU A 14 9.80 5.22 -8.31
CA GLU A 14 9.46 6.28 -7.36
C GLU A 14 10.48 6.39 -6.23
N TYR A 15 11.38 5.41 -6.10
CA TYR A 15 12.33 5.38 -5.00
C TYR A 15 13.52 6.29 -5.27
N HIS A 16 13.56 7.42 -4.58
CA HIS A 16 14.71 8.32 -4.52
C HIS A 16 14.48 9.27 -3.36
N ARG A 17 15.19 9.07 -2.27
CA ARG A 17 15.02 9.94 -1.10
C ARG A 17 15.20 11.40 -1.52
N GLU A 18 14.27 12.26 -1.15
CA GLU A 18 14.29 13.67 -1.50
C GLU A 18 13.99 14.52 -0.26
N ASP A 19 14.87 15.47 -0.01
CA ASP A 19 14.63 16.52 0.99
C ASP A 19 13.84 17.63 0.29
N VAL A 20 12.49 17.52 0.37
CA VAL A 20 11.58 18.42 -0.33
C VAL A 20 11.67 19.84 0.23
N SER A 21 11.79 19.95 1.55
CA SER A 21 11.86 21.21 2.28
C SER A 21 12.58 20.97 3.60
N PRO A 22 12.86 22.00 4.41
CA PRO A 22 13.40 21.79 5.75
C PRO A 22 12.50 20.94 6.66
N PHE A 23 11.26 20.71 6.28
CA PHE A 23 10.26 20.00 7.10
C PHE A 23 9.87 18.65 6.54
N ILE A 24 10.09 18.39 5.25
CA ILE A 24 9.54 17.21 4.58
C ILE A 24 10.61 16.43 3.83
N VAL A 25 10.63 15.12 4.10
CA VAL A 25 11.42 14.14 3.35
C VAL A 25 10.43 13.20 2.65
N ALA A 26 10.71 12.83 1.42
CA ALA A 26 9.83 11.98 0.63
C ALA A 26 10.59 10.91 -0.14
N HIS A 27 9.86 9.98 -0.76
CA HIS A 27 10.36 8.98 -1.70
C HIS A 27 11.28 7.90 -1.11
N HIS A 28 11.38 7.77 0.21
CA HIS A 28 12.26 6.76 0.82
C HIS A 28 11.51 5.45 1.17
N VAL A 29 10.20 5.41 0.95
CA VAL A 29 9.40 4.19 0.93
C VAL A 29 8.45 4.31 -0.27
N VAL A 30 8.31 3.24 -1.03
CA VAL A 30 7.48 3.23 -2.22
C VAL A 30 6.51 2.05 -2.20
N ALA A 31 5.41 2.20 -2.91
CA ALA A 31 4.39 1.17 -2.98
C ALA A 31 3.74 1.14 -4.36
N ALA A 32 3.15 0.01 -4.68
CA ALA A 32 2.27 -0.12 -5.82
C ALA A 32 1.03 -0.92 -5.43
N VAL A 33 -0.11 -0.53 -5.97
CA VAL A 33 -1.36 -1.27 -5.82
C VAL A 33 -1.89 -1.64 -7.20
N GLU A 34 -2.50 -2.82 -7.29
CA GLU A 34 -3.18 -3.27 -8.50
C GLU A 34 -4.68 -3.15 -8.28
N SER A 35 -5.35 -2.42 -9.17
CA SER A 35 -6.80 -2.28 -9.12
C SER A 35 -7.50 -3.55 -9.63
N GLU A 36 -8.82 -3.61 -9.45
CA GLU A 36 -9.62 -4.76 -9.86
C GLU A 36 -9.54 -5.07 -11.35
N ASN A 37 -9.22 -4.09 -12.18
CA ASN A 37 -9.08 -4.26 -13.63
C ASN A 37 -7.63 -4.42 -14.11
N GLY A 38 -6.70 -4.66 -13.18
CA GLY A 38 -5.31 -4.95 -13.51
C GLY A 38 -4.40 -3.74 -13.68
N LYS A 39 -4.91 -2.52 -13.54
CA LYS A 39 -4.07 -1.32 -13.59
C LYS A 39 -3.27 -1.15 -12.33
N ILE A 40 -2.03 -0.67 -12.47
CA ILE A 40 -1.11 -0.48 -11.35
C ILE A 40 -0.96 1.02 -11.07
N PHE A 41 -1.06 1.39 -9.79
CA PHE A 41 -0.87 2.76 -9.32
C PHE A 41 0.22 2.77 -8.27
N THR A 42 1.11 3.76 -8.34
CA THR A 42 2.24 3.86 -7.42
C THR A 42 2.05 4.99 -6.42
N GLY A 43 2.80 4.91 -5.33
CA GLY A 43 2.85 5.94 -4.32
C GLY A 43 4.20 5.94 -3.62
N PHE A 44 4.52 7.06 -3.00
CA PHE A 44 5.72 7.21 -2.18
C PHE A 44 5.33 7.86 -0.85
N CYS A 45 6.18 7.69 0.16
CA CYS A 45 5.92 8.25 1.47
C CYS A 45 6.23 9.74 1.53
N ILE A 46 5.51 10.43 2.41
CA ILE A 46 5.81 11.81 2.80
C ILE A 46 5.97 11.82 4.31
N GLU A 47 7.16 12.21 4.78
CA GLU A 47 7.47 12.28 6.19
C GLU A 47 7.68 13.72 6.59
N SER A 48 6.86 14.20 7.50
CA SER A 48 6.84 15.57 7.95
C SER A 48 7.50 15.70 9.33
N ALA A 49 7.82 16.93 9.73
CA ALA A 49 8.26 17.22 11.10
C ALA A 49 7.17 16.91 12.14
N SER A 50 5.91 16.82 11.73
CA SER A 50 4.79 16.41 12.58
C SER A 50 4.23 15.09 12.10
N GLY A 51 4.31 14.05 12.93
CA GLY A 51 3.91 12.69 12.56
C GLY A 51 2.46 12.56 12.12
N VAL A 52 1.58 13.42 12.59
CA VAL A 52 0.15 13.37 12.22
C VAL A 52 -0.06 13.70 10.73
N MET A 53 0.89 14.41 10.11
CA MET A 53 0.81 14.77 8.69
C MET A 53 1.50 13.76 7.78
N ASN A 54 2.14 12.75 8.34
CA ASN A 54 2.84 11.74 7.54
C ASN A 54 1.86 10.93 6.69
N LEU A 55 2.27 10.65 5.45
CA LEU A 55 1.53 9.78 4.54
C LEU A 55 2.43 8.60 4.16
N CYS A 56 1.98 7.40 4.47
CA CYS A 56 2.68 6.19 4.04
C CYS A 56 2.47 5.95 2.55
N ALA A 57 3.46 5.36 1.90
CA ALA A 57 3.42 5.07 0.46
C ALA A 57 2.17 4.30 0.05
N GLU A 58 1.71 3.37 0.88
CA GLU A 58 0.55 2.53 0.60
C GLU A 58 -0.73 3.35 0.48
N ARG A 59 -0.93 4.30 1.39
CA ARG A 59 -2.11 5.18 1.34
C ARG A 59 -2.04 6.11 0.13
N VAL A 60 -0.85 6.60 -0.19
CA VAL A 60 -0.65 7.46 -1.37
C VAL A 60 -0.98 6.68 -2.65
N ALA A 61 -0.50 5.43 -2.76
CA ALA A 61 -0.81 4.59 -3.92
C ALA A 61 -2.33 4.35 -4.06
N ALA A 62 -2.99 4.03 -2.94
CA ALA A 62 -4.44 3.82 -2.93
C ALA A 62 -5.20 5.08 -3.29
N LEU A 63 -4.78 6.25 -2.79
CA LEU A 63 -5.38 7.54 -3.13
C LEU A 63 -5.16 7.88 -4.59
N ASN A 64 -3.97 7.60 -5.14
CA ASN A 64 -3.69 7.79 -6.55
C ASN A 64 -4.68 7.00 -7.42
N MET A 65 -4.91 5.73 -7.08
CA MET A 65 -5.90 4.91 -7.76
C MET A 65 -7.30 5.52 -7.65
N TYR A 66 -7.72 5.89 -6.45
CA TYR A 66 -9.05 6.42 -6.18
C TYR A 66 -9.29 7.75 -6.90
N ILE A 67 -8.32 8.67 -6.82
CA ILE A 67 -8.44 9.98 -7.46
C ILE A 67 -8.57 9.85 -8.97
N ASN A 68 -7.80 8.94 -9.58
CA ASN A 68 -7.76 8.82 -11.03
C ASN A 68 -8.87 7.94 -11.62
N THR A 69 -9.45 7.04 -10.85
CA THR A 69 -10.40 6.04 -11.39
C THR A 69 -11.72 5.95 -10.64
N GLY A 70 -11.80 6.49 -9.43
CA GLY A 70 -12.96 6.28 -8.56
C GLY A 70 -13.02 4.88 -7.95
N LYS A 71 -12.05 4.01 -8.24
CA LYS A 71 -12.02 2.64 -7.73
C LYS A 71 -11.43 2.60 -6.33
N THR A 72 -11.94 1.67 -5.52
CA THR A 72 -11.53 1.50 -4.13
C THR A 72 -11.02 0.11 -3.81
N LYS A 73 -11.28 -0.86 -4.71
CA LYS A 73 -10.89 -2.26 -4.52
C LYS A 73 -9.46 -2.49 -5.01
N ILE A 74 -8.63 -3.08 -4.14
CA ILE A 74 -7.25 -3.43 -4.44
C ILE A 74 -7.09 -4.94 -4.46
N LYS A 75 -6.49 -5.48 -5.53
CA LYS A 75 -6.20 -6.91 -5.64
C LYS A 75 -4.89 -7.27 -4.96
N ARG A 76 -3.84 -6.47 -5.19
CA ARG A 76 -2.48 -6.76 -4.72
C ARG A 76 -1.79 -5.48 -4.31
N LEU A 77 -0.88 -5.60 -3.34
CA LEU A 77 -0.10 -4.48 -2.85
C LEU A 77 1.34 -4.93 -2.57
N ILE A 78 2.30 -4.11 -3.00
CA ILE A 78 3.71 -4.24 -2.65
C ILE A 78 4.18 -2.92 -2.04
N VAL A 79 4.97 -3.02 -0.97
CA VAL A 79 5.59 -1.85 -0.33
C VAL A 79 7.03 -2.21 0.04
N PHE A 80 7.96 -1.31 -0.20
CA PHE A 80 9.37 -1.56 0.12
C PHE A 80 10.15 -0.26 0.19
N ARG A 81 11.37 -0.36 0.71
CA ARG A 81 12.34 0.73 0.69
C ARG A 81 13.26 0.54 -0.52
N ASP A 82 14.53 0.24 -0.30
CA ASP A 82 15.54 0.08 -1.36
C ASP A 82 15.57 -1.31 -2.00
N ASN A 83 15.02 -2.32 -1.32
CA ASN A 83 15.00 -3.70 -1.78
C ASN A 83 13.58 -4.23 -1.81
N PRO A 84 13.29 -5.25 -2.66
CA PRO A 84 11.96 -5.87 -2.64
C PRO A 84 11.66 -6.50 -1.28
N PRO A 85 10.39 -6.67 -0.96
CA PRO A 85 9.99 -7.24 0.34
C PRO A 85 10.65 -8.57 0.62
N HIS A 86 11.11 -8.73 1.85
CA HIS A 86 11.70 -9.95 2.34
C HIS A 86 11.52 -10.03 3.86
N ASN A 87 10.94 -11.12 4.34
CA ASN A 87 10.79 -11.44 5.77
C ASN A 87 10.46 -10.26 6.69
N GLY A 88 9.19 -9.92 6.79
CA GLY A 88 8.69 -9.03 7.81
C GLY A 88 8.44 -7.58 7.43
N GLY A 89 8.64 -7.22 6.18
CA GLY A 89 8.17 -5.92 5.69
C GLY A 89 6.65 -5.92 5.65
N MET A 90 6.01 -5.06 6.45
CA MET A 90 4.55 -5.04 6.55
C MET A 90 4.05 -3.61 6.69
N LEU A 91 2.82 -3.39 6.24
CA LEU A 91 2.14 -2.11 6.38
C LEU A 91 1.99 -1.73 7.85
N CYS A 92 2.10 -0.44 8.16
CA CYS A 92 1.80 0.05 9.50
C CYS A 92 0.30 -0.09 9.80
N GLY A 93 -0.05 0.02 11.07
CA GLY A 93 -1.44 -0.13 11.49
C GLY A 93 -2.39 0.87 10.85
N ALA A 94 -1.94 2.12 10.66
CA ALA A 94 -2.75 3.15 10.01
C ALA A 94 -3.09 2.78 8.56
N CYS A 95 -2.15 2.22 7.82
CA CYS A 95 -2.39 1.79 6.45
C CYS A 95 -3.33 0.59 6.39
N ARG A 96 -3.14 -0.39 7.28
CA ARG A 96 -4.05 -1.55 7.36
C ARG A 96 -5.48 -1.09 7.61
N GLU A 97 -5.66 -0.20 8.55
CA GLU A 97 -6.97 0.33 8.92
C GLU A 97 -7.60 1.10 7.77
N PHE A 98 -6.83 2.02 7.16
CA PHE A 98 -7.32 2.84 6.05
C PHE A 98 -7.78 1.98 4.87
N LEU A 99 -6.95 1.02 4.47
CA LEU A 99 -7.25 0.17 3.31
C LEU A 99 -8.46 -0.71 3.56
N MET A 100 -8.63 -1.20 4.80
CA MET A 100 -9.81 -1.98 5.17
C MET A 100 -11.06 -1.11 5.13
N GLN A 101 -10.98 0.14 5.57
CA GLN A 101 -12.14 1.05 5.52
C GLN A 101 -12.48 1.50 4.11
N LEU A 102 -11.53 1.50 3.20
CA LEU A 102 -11.72 2.01 1.85
C LEU A 102 -12.71 1.15 1.04
N ASP A 103 -12.65 -0.17 1.20
CA ASP A 103 -13.51 -1.10 0.46
C ASP A 103 -13.58 -2.43 1.20
N LYS A 104 -14.81 -2.94 1.35
CA LYS A 104 -15.06 -4.24 1.98
C LYS A 104 -14.23 -5.37 1.34
N ALA A 105 -14.06 -5.33 0.02
CA ALA A 105 -13.32 -6.36 -0.72
C ALA A 105 -11.83 -6.36 -0.40
N ASN A 106 -11.30 -5.28 0.19
CA ASN A 106 -9.88 -5.20 0.50
C ASN A 106 -9.42 -6.16 1.59
N LYS A 107 -10.36 -6.78 2.31
CA LYS A 107 -10.03 -7.86 3.24
C LYS A 107 -9.30 -9.02 2.56
N ASN A 108 -9.55 -9.21 1.27
CA ASN A 108 -8.94 -10.27 0.46
C ASN A 108 -7.72 -9.83 -0.34
N MET A 109 -7.32 -8.57 -0.19
CA MET A 109 -6.15 -8.03 -0.86
C MET A 109 -4.91 -8.83 -0.49
N GLU A 110 -4.11 -9.19 -1.49
CA GLU A 110 -2.84 -9.88 -1.27
C GLU A 110 -1.72 -8.87 -1.05
N ILE A 111 -1.03 -9.00 0.08
CA ILE A 111 0.13 -8.18 0.43
C ILE A 111 1.38 -9.04 0.27
N LEU A 112 2.34 -8.61 -0.53
CA LEU A 112 3.56 -9.37 -0.76
C LEU A 112 4.48 -9.28 0.45
N THR A 113 4.83 -10.43 1.04
CA THR A 113 5.73 -10.50 2.19
C THR A 113 7.14 -10.96 1.80
N ASP A 114 7.26 -11.70 0.70
CA ASP A 114 8.56 -12.17 0.20
C ASP A 114 8.52 -12.18 -1.33
N TYR A 115 9.39 -11.35 -1.91
CA TYR A 115 9.42 -11.17 -3.36
C TYR A 115 9.97 -12.41 -4.08
N GLU A 116 11.00 -13.05 -3.53
CA GLU A 116 11.63 -14.20 -4.18
C GLU A 116 10.68 -15.39 -4.29
N THR A 117 9.97 -15.68 -3.20
CA THR A 117 9.03 -16.80 -3.13
C THR A 117 7.62 -16.44 -3.57
N ARG A 118 7.35 -15.15 -3.77
CA ARG A 118 6.00 -14.64 -4.06
C ARG A 118 5.00 -14.97 -2.95
N THR A 119 5.50 -15.05 -1.71
CA THR A 119 4.65 -15.30 -0.55
C THR A 119 3.80 -14.07 -0.27
N THR A 120 2.51 -14.29 -0.02
CA THR A 120 1.55 -13.23 0.26
C THR A 120 0.78 -13.50 1.53
N ILE A 121 0.18 -12.44 2.09
CA ILE A 121 -0.74 -12.52 3.21
C ILE A 121 -1.93 -11.62 2.89
N LYS A 122 -3.11 -12.00 3.36
CA LYS A 122 -4.31 -11.19 3.13
C LYS A 122 -4.42 -10.09 4.19
N LEU A 123 -5.01 -8.95 3.81
CA LEU A 123 -5.24 -7.86 4.76
C LEU A 123 -6.03 -8.31 5.98
N SER A 124 -7.04 -9.17 5.79
CA SER A 124 -7.83 -9.71 6.91
C SER A 124 -6.98 -10.47 7.93
N GLU A 125 -5.89 -11.11 7.49
CA GLU A 125 -5.01 -11.87 8.38
C GLU A 125 -4.15 -10.98 9.28
N VAL A 126 -3.93 -9.73 8.87
CA VAL A 126 -3.16 -8.76 9.66
C VAL A 126 -4.06 -7.72 10.35
N LEU A 127 -5.38 -7.92 10.28
CA LEU A 127 -6.40 -7.19 11.03
C LEU A 127 -7.45 -8.16 11.55
N PRO A 128 -7.06 -9.15 12.36
CA PRO A 128 -8.02 -10.13 12.87
C PRO A 128 -9.04 -9.46 13.81
N ASN A 129 -10.28 -9.94 13.76
CA ASN A 129 -11.35 -9.42 14.60
C ASN A 129 -11.55 -7.91 14.43
N TRP A 130 -11.49 -7.44 13.19
CA TRP A 130 -11.57 -6.02 12.91
C TRP A 130 -12.87 -5.41 13.43
N TRP A 131 -12.77 -4.29 14.13
CA TRP A 131 -13.89 -3.65 14.80
C TRP A 131 -15.00 -3.19 13.84
N GLY A 132 -14.64 -2.89 12.59
CA GLY A 132 -15.57 -2.32 11.61
C GLY A 132 -16.42 -3.35 10.84
N ASN A 133 -16.20 -4.66 11.05
CA ASN A 133 -16.91 -5.70 10.29
C ASN A 133 -18.42 -5.54 10.34
N LYS A 134 -19.00 -5.22 11.49
CA LYS A 134 -20.45 -5.06 11.63
C LYS A 134 -20.99 -3.91 10.79
N ARG A 135 -20.19 -2.86 10.60
CA ARG A 135 -20.61 -1.73 9.79
C ARG A 135 -20.74 -2.12 8.32
N TYR A 136 -19.84 -2.97 7.83
CA TYR A 136 -19.95 -3.52 6.48
C TYR A 136 -21.12 -4.50 6.35
N ASP A 137 -21.34 -5.33 7.37
CA ASP A 137 -22.40 -6.33 7.33
C ASP A 137 -23.81 -5.71 7.34
N ASN A 138 -23.94 -4.49 7.86
CA ASN A 138 -25.22 -3.78 7.95
C ASN A 138 -25.51 -2.89 6.72
N ASN A 139 -24.62 -2.89 5.74
CA ASN A 139 -24.80 -2.11 4.51
C ASN A 139 -25.16 -3.04 3.34
#